data_7e2444d88f8754bf4d700d4f26dbb483
#
_entry.id   7e2444d88f8754bf4d700d4f26dbb483
#
_cell.length_a   1.000
_cell.length_b   1.000
_cell.length_c   1.000
_cell.angle_alpha   90.00
_cell.angle_beta   90.00
_cell.angle_gamma   90.00
#
_symmetry.space_group_name_H-M   'P 1'
#
loop_
_entity.id
_entity.type
_entity.pdbx_description
1 polymer ?
#
loop_
_entity_poly.entity_id
_entity_poly.type
_entity_poly.pdbx_seq_one_letter_code
_entity_poly.pdbx_strand_id
1 'polypeptide(L)'
;MHFLNGDRIYIKPDKICGTFTEELQSCLFQIAGINSGRKIFKLNFFIDSVTRDHYAEIRNQVCEDVRKKLPGNILISVIAQPPLTGKVIVEVCFYDPELWNAEPVSNGENGAVLFKNGNNRILIGNVQSFVSENCRENSDLAFQHLSDVFIRARFPINSIIRQWNYIEDILGFDENEQRYQEFNNVRSAFYGNCFDGKGYPAATGIGMNQGGIIIEFIAIHSAILVTKPIDNPIQIAAHSYSEDVLVGEACVVKTTPKFERARYLELLGKKIIFISGTASIRGEHTVGVNDPAKQTEITIENIKQLYSESVLAKLPTGNLSPKYGHARVYIKEKKDYAAIRKTFKSHFGNLPVVYIIADICRNDLLVEIEGKVILE
;
A
#
# COMPACT_ATOMS: atom_id res chain seq x y z
N MET A 1 -0.49 -18.63 -11.04
CA MET A 1 -0.65 -17.80 -9.80
C MET A 1 0.36 -16.64 -9.74
N HIS A 2 0.71 -16.10 -10.90
CA HIS A 2 1.63 -14.97 -11.01
C HIS A 2 1.15 -13.73 -10.23
N PHE A 3 -0.15 -13.49 -10.23
CA PHE A 3 -0.80 -12.38 -9.58
C PHE A 3 -0.45 -12.19 -8.09
N LEU A 4 -0.43 -13.26 -7.27
CA LEU A 4 0.00 -13.17 -5.87
C LEU A 4 1.54 -13.10 -5.73
N ASN A 5 2.28 -13.52 -6.75
CA ASN A 5 3.75 -13.54 -6.77
C ASN A 5 4.39 -12.24 -7.31
N GLY A 6 3.60 -11.16 -7.47
CA GLY A 6 4.18 -9.85 -7.70
C GLY A 6 4.52 -9.50 -9.14
N ASP A 7 3.66 -9.84 -10.06
CA ASP A 7 3.74 -9.34 -11.42
C ASP A 7 3.39 -7.85 -11.45
N ARG A 8 4.37 -7.07 -11.08
CA ARG A 8 4.35 -5.61 -11.10
C ARG A 8 5.54 -5.11 -11.87
N ILE A 9 5.32 -4.11 -12.67
CA ILE A 9 6.38 -3.33 -13.28
C ILE A 9 6.15 -1.86 -13.01
N TYR A 10 7.22 -1.09 -13.05
CA TYR A 10 7.18 0.35 -12.89
C TYR A 10 7.58 1.00 -14.20
N ILE A 11 6.66 1.74 -14.79
CA ILE A 11 6.84 2.47 -16.05
C ILE A 11 7.14 3.93 -15.73
N LYS A 12 8.16 4.45 -16.39
CA LYS A 12 8.58 5.86 -16.35
C LYS A 12 8.49 6.44 -17.75
N PRO A 13 8.27 7.75 -17.90
CA PRO A 13 8.31 8.37 -19.21
C PRO A 13 9.71 8.25 -19.85
N ASP A 14 9.77 8.08 -21.16
CA ASP A 14 11.04 7.96 -21.90
C ASP A 14 11.87 9.25 -21.82
N LYS A 15 11.19 10.40 -21.74
CA LYS A 15 11.80 11.73 -21.59
C LYS A 15 11.22 12.44 -20.38
N ILE A 16 12.09 12.91 -19.50
CA ILE A 16 11.77 13.56 -18.22
C ILE A 16 11.95 15.08 -18.37
N CYS A 17 11.28 15.76 -19.19
CA CYS A 17 11.33 17.24 -19.32
C CYS A 17 10.14 17.81 -20.04
N GLY A 18 9.08 17.03 -20.15
CA GLY A 18 7.85 17.43 -20.76
C GLY A 18 6.84 18.03 -19.79
N THR A 19 5.66 18.25 -20.30
CA THR A 19 4.47 18.50 -19.51
C THR A 19 3.99 17.19 -18.86
N PHE A 20 3.12 17.28 -17.85
CA PHE A 20 2.48 16.08 -17.28
C PHE A 20 1.80 15.25 -18.36
N THR A 21 1.09 15.91 -19.28
CA THR A 21 0.39 15.23 -20.39
C THR A 21 1.35 14.43 -21.28
N GLU A 22 2.48 15.01 -21.68
CA GLU A 22 3.48 14.31 -22.50
C GLU A 22 4.07 13.08 -21.79
N GLU A 23 4.40 13.23 -20.51
CA GLU A 23 4.93 12.14 -19.70
C GLU A 23 3.89 11.04 -19.49
N LEU A 24 2.62 11.40 -19.22
CA LEU A 24 1.51 10.44 -19.11
C LEU A 24 1.32 9.68 -20.42
N GLN A 25 1.31 10.38 -21.57
CA GLN A 25 1.15 9.75 -22.88
C GLN A 25 2.28 8.78 -23.19
N SER A 26 3.55 9.13 -22.84
CA SER A 26 4.70 8.22 -22.96
C SER A 26 4.50 6.96 -22.13
N CYS A 27 4.08 7.09 -20.86
CA CYS A 27 3.82 5.92 -20.01
C CYS A 27 2.69 5.05 -20.57
N LEU A 28 1.56 5.64 -21.00
CA LEU A 28 0.43 4.90 -21.54
C LEU A 28 0.78 4.19 -22.86
N PHE A 29 1.60 4.81 -23.71
CA PHE A 29 2.09 4.17 -24.94
C PHE A 29 2.94 2.93 -24.63
N GLN A 30 3.87 3.02 -23.70
CA GLN A 30 4.66 1.88 -23.24
C GLN A 30 3.77 0.77 -22.66
N ILE A 31 2.76 1.14 -21.83
CA ILE A 31 1.83 0.18 -21.21
C ILE A 31 1.01 -0.54 -22.28
N ALA A 32 0.50 0.18 -23.27
CA ALA A 32 -0.27 -0.41 -24.38
C ALA A 32 0.57 -1.39 -25.22
N GLY A 33 1.88 -1.18 -25.30
CA GLY A 33 2.83 -2.05 -26.01
C GLY A 33 3.23 -3.32 -25.25
N ILE A 34 2.80 -3.50 -23.99
CA ILE A 34 3.16 -4.70 -23.21
C ILE A 34 2.42 -5.92 -23.74
N ASN A 35 3.17 -6.84 -24.31
CA ASN A 35 2.65 -8.13 -24.78
C ASN A 35 3.24 -9.28 -23.93
N SER A 36 2.55 -9.65 -22.88
CA SER A 36 3.03 -10.64 -21.90
C SER A 36 2.13 -11.88 -21.73
N GLY A 37 1.07 -12.00 -22.53
CA GLY A 37 0.02 -13.03 -22.32
C GLY A 37 -0.83 -12.80 -21.06
N ARG A 38 -0.51 -11.77 -20.27
CA ARG A 38 -1.21 -11.38 -19.05
C ARG A 38 -2.11 -10.17 -19.31
N LYS A 39 -3.12 -10.00 -18.48
CA LYS A 39 -4.02 -8.84 -18.55
C LYS A 39 -3.72 -7.86 -17.43
N ILE A 40 -3.76 -6.57 -17.75
CA ILE A 40 -3.68 -5.49 -16.78
C ILE A 40 -5.02 -5.40 -16.06
N PHE A 41 -5.00 -5.31 -14.74
CA PHE A 41 -6.21 -5.10 -13.94
C PHE A 41 -6.15 -3.86 -13.05
N LYS A 42 -4.94 -3.31 -12.83
CA LYS A 42 -4.76 -2.14 -11.96
C LYS A 42 -3.57 -1.31 -12.40
N LEU A 43 -3.73 0.01 -12.34
CA LEU A 43 -2.70 1.01 -12.53
C LEU A 43 -2.68 1.96 -11.33
N ASN A 44 -1.51 2.13 -10.71
CA ASN A 44 -1.27 3.15 -9.70
C ASN A 44 -0.37 4.23 -10.31
N PHE A 45 -0.89 5.44 -10.39
CA PHE A 45 -0.17 6.62 -10.87
C PHE A 45 0.35 7.39 -9.67
N PHE A 46 1.66 7.45 -9.50
CA PHE A 46 2.32 8.33 -8.53
C PHE A 46 2.66 9.63 -9.23
N ILE A 47 2.08 10.72 -8.73
CA ILE A 47 2.10 12.03 -9.41
C ILE A 47 2.54 13.14 -8.46
N ASP A 48 3.02 14.24 -9.03
CA ASP A 48 3.25 15.49 -8.31
C ASP A 48 2.02 16.40 -8.45
N SER A 49 1.43 16.79 -7.32
CA SER A 49 0.35 17.76 -7.27
C SER A 49 0.44 18.60 -6.01
N VAL A 50 0.33 19.92 -6.17
CA VAL A 50 0.51 20.89 -5.10
C VAL A 50 -0.79 21.52 -4.60
N THR A 51 -1.87 21.43 -5.38
CA THR A 51 -3.19 21.97 -5.02
C THR A 51 -4.30 20.95 -5.31
N ARG A 52 -5.41 21.12 -4.61
CA ARG A 52 -6.60 20.28 -4.74
C ARG A 52 -7.17 20.30 -6.16
N ASP A 53 -7.30 21.50 -6.74
CA ASP A 53 -7.82 21.67 -8.11
C ASP A 53 -6.89 21.00 -9.13
N HIS A 54 -5.59 21.22 -9.02
CA HIS A 54 -4.60 20.58 -9.89
C HIS A 54 -4.63 19.05 -9.75
N TYR A 55 -4.82 18.53 -8.53
CA TYR A 55 -5.01 17.09 -8.34
C TYR A 55 -6.27 16.57 -9.05
N ALA A 56 -7.39 17.27 -8.92
CA ALA A 56 -8.64 16.89 -9.58
C ALA A 56 -8.51 16.89 -11.12
N GLU A 57 -7.84 17.90 -11.68
CA GLU A 57 -7.56 17.99 -13.12
C GLU A 57 -6.70 16.80 -13.60
N ILE A 58 -5.55 16.54 -12.93
CA ILE A 58 -4.67 15.40 -13.24
C ILE A 58 -5.42 14.09 -13.15
N ARG A 59 -6.18 13.89 -12.09
CA ARG A 59 -6.93 12.67 -11.85
C ARG A 59 -7.95 12.41 -12.97
N ASN A 60 -8.72 13.43 -13.34
CA ASN A 60 -9.67 13.34 -14.43
C ASN A 60 -8.97 13.00 -15.75
N GLN A 61 -7.88 13.68 -16.08
CA GLN A 61 -7.08 13.42 -17.27
C GLN A 61 -6.57 11.98 -17.30
N VAL A 62 -5.98 11.49 -16.20
CA VAL A 62 -5.48 10.10 -16.10
C VAL A 62 -6.62 9.12 -16.37
N CYS A 63 -7.77 9.28 -15.70
CA CYS A 63 -8.91 8.38 -15.86
C CYS A 63 -9.44 8.36 -17.29
N GLU A 64 -9.55 9.53 -17.93
CA GLU A 64 -10.00 9.63 -19.33
C GLU A 64 -9.02 8.98 -20.30
N ASP A 65 -7.73 9.30 -20.17
CA ASP A 65 -6.69 8.81 -21.07
C ASP A 65 -6.50 7.30 -20.97
N VAL A 66 -6.56 6.74 -19.75
CA VAL A 66 -6.53 5.29 -19.55
C VAL A 66 -7.73 4.62 -20.23
N ARG A 67 -8.96 5.13 -20.02
CA ARG A 67 -10.17 4.58 -20.64
C ARG A 67 -10.15 4.66 -22.18
N LYS A 68 -9.52 5.69 -22.74
CA LYS A 68 -9.38 5.87 -24.19
C LYS A 68 -8.34 4.94 -24.80
N LYS A 69 -7.25 4.65 -24.09
CA LYS A 69 -6.08 3.96 -24.66
C LYS A 69 -5.95 2.49 -24.28
N LEU A 70 -6.46 2.10 -23.12
CA LEU A 70 -6.30 0.75 -22.61
C LEU A 70 -7.66 0.05 -22.53
N PRO A 71 -7.79 -1.16 -23.11
CA PRO A 71 -9.04 -1.90 -23.10
C PRO A 71 -9.30 -2.53 -21.72
N GLY A 72 -10.59 -2.69 -21.38
CA GLY A 72 -11.05 -3.44 -20.23
C GLY A 72 -11.31 -2.57 -18.98
N ASN A 73 -11.77 -3.24 -17.92
CA ASN A 73 -12.08 -2.60 -16.64
C ASN A 73 -10.82 -2.58 -15.77
N ILE A 74 -10.03 -1.52 -15.88
CA ILE A 74 -8.78 -1.35 -15.14
C ILE A 74 -9.08 -0.48 -13.91
N LEU A 75 -8.67 -0.96 -12.73
CA LEU A 75 -8.67 -0.15 -11.51
C LEU A 75 -7.59 0.94 -11.62
N ILE A 76 -7.94 2.17 -11.30
CA ILE A 76 -7.04 3.31 -11.36
C ILE A 76 -6.95 3.93 -9.97
N SER A 77 -5.74 4.09 -9.47
CA SER A 77 -5.45 4.95 -8.32
C SER A 77 -4.51 6.05 -8.76
N VAL A 78 -4.85 7.29 -8.47
CA VAL A 78 -4.00 8.47 -8.70
C VAL A 78 -3.56 8.97 -7.34
N ILE A 79 -2.27 8.79 -7.03
CA ILE A 79 -1.72 9.01 -5.70
C ILE A 79 -0.78 10.20 -5.79
N ALA A 80 -1.10 11.28 -5.08
CA ALA A 80 -0.31 12.51 -5.06
C ALA A 80 0.97 12.34 -4.21
N GLN A 81 1.84 11.45 -4.68
CA GLN A 81 3.17 11.19 -4.14
C GLN A 81 4.20 11.43 -5.25
N PRO A 82 4.97 12.53 -5.18
CA PRO A 82 5.88 12.91 -6.26
C PRO A 82 6.92 11.83 -6.55
N PRO A 83 7.16 11.46 -7.82
CA PRO A 83 8.31 10.68 -8.18
C PRO A 83 9.60 11.49 -7.98
N LEU A 84 10.73 10.80 -7.82
CA LEU A 84 12.04 11.46 -7.68
C LEU A 84 12.45 12.25 -8.93
N THR A 85 11.98 11.78 -10.09
CA THR A 85 12.27 12.41 -11.40
C THR A 85 11.03 12.29 -12.28
N GLY A 86 10.78 13.31 -13.08
CA GLY A 86 9.57 13.40 -13.89
C GLY A 86 8.35 13.78 -13.04
N LYS A 87 7.20 13.72 -13.65
CA LYS A 87 5.90 14.13 -13.07
C LYS A 87 4.98 12.94 -12.80
N VAL A 88 5.32 11.75 -13.33
CA VAL A 88 4.53 10.53 -13.17
C VAL A 88 5.39 9.28 -13.20
N ILE A 89 5.06 8.31 -12.36
CA ILE A 89 5.48 6.91 -12.45
C ILE A 89 4.23 6.05 -12.35
N VAL A 90 4.16 5.01 -13.16
CA VAL A 90 3.01 4.09 -13.16
C VAL A 90 3.43 2.71 -12.69
N GLU A 91 2.78 2.22 -11.62
CA GLU A 91 2.83 0.80 -11.25
C GLU A 91 1.75 0.06 -12.02
N VAL A 92 2.14 -0.93 -12.80
CA VAL A 92 1.24 -1.77 -13.60
C VAL A 92 1.11 -3.13 -12.96
N CYS A 93 -0.11 -3.53 -12.63
CA CYS A 93 -0.42 -4.82 -12.03
C CYS A 93 -1.13 -5.74 -13.02
N PHE A 94 -0.65 -6.99 -13.10
CA PHE A 94 -1.14 -7.99 -14.05
C PHE A 94 -1.79 -9.17 -13.34
N TYR A 95 -2.66 -9.88 -14.07
CA TYR A 95 -3.14 -11.20 -13.71
C TYR A 95 -3.04 -12.15 -14.89
N ASP A 96 -3.03 -13.44 -14.60
CA ASP A 96 -3.06 -14.49 -15.58
C ASP A 96 -4.51 -14.88 -15.89
N PRO A 97 -5.03 -14.61 -17.11
CA PRO A 97 -6.41 -14.91 -17.49
C PRO A 97 -6.68 -16.41 -17.67
N GLU A 98 -5.65 -17.25 -17.80
CA GLU A 98 -5.81 -18.70 -17.85
C GLU A 98 -6.07 -19.29 -16.45
N LEU A 99 -5.56 -18.63 -15.40
CA LEU A 99 -5.73 -19.05 -14.02
C LEU A 99 -6.91 -18.39 -13.32
N TRP A 100 -7.27 -17.16 -13.71
CA TRP A 100 -8.25 -16.36 -13.00
C TRP A 100 -9.30 -15.77 -13.93
N ASN A 101 -10.57 -16.02 -13.63
CA ASN A 101 -11.66 -15.22 -14.20
C ASN A 101 -11.79 -13.92 -13.39
N ALA A 102 -11.74 -12.77 -14.07
CA ALA A 102 -11.78 -11.44 -13.47
C ALA A 102 -13.10 -10.74 -13.82
N GLU A 103 -13.85 -10.33 -12.79
CA GLU A 103 -15.14 -9.65 -12.92
C GLU A 103 -15.10 -8.29 -12.21
N PRO A 104 -15.57 -7.19 -12.82
CA PRO A 104 -15.69 -5.92 -12.11
C PRO A 104 -16.83 -5.99 -11.08
N VAL A 105 -16.61 -5.42 -9.90
CA VAL A 105 -17.61 -5.38 -8.82
C VAL A 105 -18.39 -4.07 -8.80
N SER A 106 -17.80 -3.00 -9.31
CA SER A 106 -18.47 -1.70 -9.44
C SER A 106 -17.99 -0.96 -10.67
N ASN A 107 -18.85 -0.09 -11.20
CA ASN A 107 -18.53 0.80 -12.29
C ASN A 107 -18.30 2.20 -11.71
N GLY A 108 -17.08 2.67 -11.71
CA GLY A 108 -16.75 4.00 -11.22
C GLY A 108 -15.38 4.06 -10.53
N GLU A 109 -15.16 5.16 -9.82
CA GLU A 109 -13.88 5.48 -9.19
C GLU A 109 -13.61 4.64 -7.94
N ASN A 110 -14.70 4.23 -7.25
CA ASN A 110 -14.66 3.33 -6.11
C ASN A 110 -15.05 1.93 -6.57
N GLY A 111 -14.07 1.04 -6.72
CA GLY A 111 -14.32 -0.25 -7.33
C GLY A 111 -13.37 -1.35 -6.92
N ALA A 112 -13.72 -2.54 -7.38
CA ALA A 112 -12.90 -3.72 -7.20
C ALA A 112 -12.98 -4.65 -8.41
N VAL A 113 -11.99 -5.52 -8.54
CA VAL A 113 -12.02 -6.69 -9.41
C VAL A 113 -12.10 -7.93 -8.54
N LEU A 114 -13.09 -8.76 -8.83
CA LEU A 114 -13.26 -10.08 -8.24
C LEU A 114 -12.61 -11.12 -9.13
N PHE A 115 -11.56 -11.76 -8.63
CA PHE A 115 -10.91 -12.90 -9.28
C PHE A 115 -11.46 -14.20 -8.74
N LYS A 116 -11.78 -15.13 -9.63
CA LYS A 116 -12.31 -16.45 -9.31
C LYS A 116 -11.46 -17.56 -9.91
N ASN A 117 -11.18 -18.58 -9.11
CA ASN A 117 -10.58 -19.84 -9.54
C ASN A 117 -11.24 -20.97 -8.75
N GLY A 118 -12.21 -21.66 -9.34
CA GLY A 118 -13.09 -22.57 -8.63
C GLY A 118 -13.78 -21.86 -7.45
N ASN A 119 -13.64 -22.41 -6.26
CA ASN A 119 -14.19 -21.82 -5.02
C ASN A 119 -13.29 -20.75 -4.38
N ASN A 120 -12.12 -20.49 -4.98
CA ASN A 120 -11.21 -19.47 -4.46
C ASN A 120 -11.58 -18.10 -5.04
N ARG A 121 -11.76 -17.13 -4.18
CA ARG A 121 -12.18 -15.77 -4.53
C ARG A 121 -11.19 -14.77 -3.95
N ILE A 122 -10.71 -13.84 -4.78
CA ILE A 122 -9.84 -12.73 -4.38
C ILE A 122 -10.51 -11.44 -4.82
N LEU A 123 -10.68 -10.51 -3.92
CA LEU A 123 -11.19 -9.17 -4.19
C LEU A 123 -10.07 -8.17 -4.03
N ILE A 124 -9.79 -7.42 -5.10
CA ILE A 124 -8.82 -6.32 -5.07
C ILE A 124 -9.52 -5.07 -5.51
N GLY A 125 -9.35 -4.02 -4.74
CA GLY A 125 -10.03 -2.76 -5.03
C GLY A 125 -9.30 -1.55 -4.47
N ASN A 126 -9.86 -0.42 -4.84
CA ASN A 126 -9.54 0.87 -4.29
C ASN A 126 -10.82 1.69 -4.09
N VAL A 127 -10.81 2.48 -3.03
CA VAL A 127 -11.84 3.47 -2.75
C VAL A 127 -11.15 4.79 -2.37
N GLN A 128 -11.79 5.88 -2.71
CA GLN A 128 -11.29 7.23 -2.42
C GLN A 128 -12.42 8.13 -1.93
N SER A 129 -12.07 9.03 -1.02
CA SER A 129 -12.87 10.20 -0.67
C SER A 129 -11.97 11.43 -0.55
N PHE A 130 -12.34 12.52 -1.23
CA PHE A 130 -11.68 13.83 -1.16
C PHE A 130 -12.71 14.96 -1.32
N VAL A 131 -13.87 14.77 -0.73
CA VAL A 131 -15.00 15.71 -0.80
C VAL A 131 -14.86 16.89 0.18
N SER A 132 -14.07 16.71 1.23
CA SER A 132 -13.82 17.67 2.30
C SER A 132 -12.33 17.93 2.48
N GLU A 133 -11.94 19.01 3.13
CA GLU A 133 -10.58 19.26 3.63
C GLU A 133 -10.31 18.51 4.93
N ASN A 134 -11.37 18.07 5.63
CA ASN A 134 -11.29 17.36 6.90
C ASN A 134 -10.97 15.88 6.70
N CYS A 135 -9.93 15.40 7.39
CA CYS A 135 -9.45 14.02 7.29
C CYS A 135 -10.47 13.03 7.83
N ARG A 136 -11.15 13.35 8.94
CA ARG A 136 -12.14 12.45 9.53
C ARG A 136 -13.31 12.19 8.59
N GLU A 137 -13.89 13.27 8.01
CA GLU A 137 -14.99 13.14 7.05
C GLU A 137 -14.61 12.31 5.83
N ASN A 138 -13.42 12.55 5.25
CA ASN A 138 -12.94 11.75 4.14
C ASN A 138 -12.68 10.31 4.54
N SER A 139 -12.21 10.06 5.77
CA SER A 139 -11.99 8.70 6.27
C SER A 139 -13.31 7.95 6.45
N ASP A 140 -14.32 8.57 7.07
CA ASP A 140 -15.65 7.98 7.25
C ASP A 140 -16.26 7.59 5.90
N LEU A 141 -16.22 8.48 4.91
CA LEU A 141 -16.75 8.22 3.58
C LEU A 141 -15.93 7.14 2.83
N ALA A 142 -14.60 7.14 2.95
CA ALA A 142 -13.77 6.11 2.32
C ALA A 142 -14.06 4.72 2.89
N PHE A 143 -14.24 4.60 4.21
CA PHE A 143 -14.63 3.32 4.83
C PHE A 143 -16.09 2.93 4.52
N GLN A 144 -16.99 3.89 4.33
CA GLN A 144 -18.34 3.62 3.83
C GLN A 144 -18.28 3.06 2.40
N HIS A 145 -17.53 3.67 1.49
CA HIS A 145 -17.32 3.15 0.14
C HIS A 145 -16.69 1.74 0.16
N LEU A 146 -15.74 1.50 1.07
CA LEU A 146 -15.16 0.17 1.26
C LEU A 146 -16.25 -0.85 1.67
N SER A 147 -17.08 -0.51 2.63
CA SER A 147 -18.22 -1.36 3.05
C SER A 147 -19.14 -1.69 1.88
N ASP A 148 -19.51 -0.71 1.07
CA ASP A 148 -20.37 -0.89 -0.10
C ASP A 148 -19.76 -1.86 -1.12
N VAL A 149 -18.46 -1.77 -1.39
CA VAL A 149 -17.76 -2.72 -2.27
C VAL A 149 -17.80 -4.12 -1.70
N PHE A 150 -17.57 -4.29 -0.39
CA PHE A 150 -17.58 -5.60 0.26
C PHE A 150 -18.98 -6.23 0.29
N ILE A 151 -20.02 -5.44 0.54
CA ILE A 151 -21.43 -5.89 0.48
C ILE A 151 -21.77 -6.37 -0.93
N ARG A 152 -21.46 -5.59 -1.97
CA ARG A 152 -21.70 -5.95 -3.38
C ARG A 152 -20.95 -7.21 -3.79
N ALA A 153 -19.68 -7.33 -3.37
CA ALA A 153 -18.85 -8.49 -3.63
C ALA A 153 -19.26 -9.73 -2.81
N ARG A 154 -20.06 -9.56 -1.76
CA ARG A 154 -20.37 -10.59 -0.75
C ARG A 154 -19.10 -11.14 -0.10
N PHE A 155 -18.25 -10.23 0.38
CA PHE A 155 -17.06 -10.53 1.15
C PHE A 155 -17.20 -10.04 2.58
N PRO A 156 -16.76 -10.81 3.59
CA PRO A 156 -16.68 -10.32 4.96
C PRO A 156 -15.46 -9.37 5.11
N ILE A 157 -15.59 -8.32 5.93
CA ILE A 157 -14.52 -7.35 6.17
C ILE A 157 -13.25 -8.01 6.68
N ASN A 158 -13.35 -9.02 7.54
CA ASN A 158 -12.20 -9.76 8.07
C ASN A 158 -11.48 -10.68 7.06
N SER A 159 -11.89 -10.67 5.81
CA SER A 159 -11.17 -11.29 4.72
C SER A 159 -10.06 -10.40 4.13
N ILE A 160 -9.97 -9.13 4.56
CA ILE A 160 -8.87 -8.24 4.18
C ILE A 160 -7.57 -8.78 4.77
N ILE A 161 -6.58 -9.00 3.90
CA ILE A 161 -5.25 -9.50 4.29
C ILE A 161 -4.16 -8.47 4.09
N ARG A 162 -4.37 -7.50 3.19
CA ARG A 162 -3.46 -6.40 2.92
C ARG A 162 -4.24 -5.12 2.63
N GLN A 163 -3.81 -4.00 3.22
CA GLN A 163 -4.42 -2.69 3.01
C GLN A 163 -3.35 -1.61 2.87
N TRP A 164 -3.54 -0.67 1.95
CA TRP A 164 -2.75 0.56 1.82
C TRP A 164 -3.68 1.74 2.07
N ASN A 165 -3.21 2.67 2.88
CA ASN A 165 -3.95 3.86 3.28
C ASN A 165 -3.09 5.07 2.93
N TYR A 166 -3.48 5.80 1.91
CA TYR A 166 -2.84 7.05 1.54
C TYR A 166 -3.65 8.19 2.15
N ILE A 167 -3.00 9.01 2.94
CA ILE A 167 -3.63 10.02 3.78
C ILE A 167 -3.07 11.38 3.37
N GLU A 168 -3.95 12.29 2.92
CA GLU A 168 -3.56 13.66 2.58
C GLU A 168 -3.02 14.36 3.81
N ASP A 169 -1.79 14.93 3.66
CA ASP A 169 -1.10 15.65 4.73
C ASP A 169 -1.11 14.90 6.07
N ILE A 170 -0.60 13.66 6.05
CA ILE A 170 -0.66 12.70 7.18
C ILE A 170 -0.12 13.27 8.50
N LEU A 171 0.83 14.22 8.43
CA LEU A 171 1.43 14.90 9.60
C LEU A 171 0.66 16.14 10.01
N GLY A 172 -0.23 16.63 9.16
CA GLY A 172 -1.06 17.80 9.42
C GLY A 172 -2.08 17.56 10.54
N PHE A 173 -2.70 18.64 10.97
CA PHE A 173 -3.71 18.64 12.02
C PHE A 173 -5.02 19.21 11.47
N ASP A 174 -6.12 18.57 11.83
CA ASP A 174 -7.46 19.11 11.73
C ASP A 174 -7.84 19.55 13.16
N GLU A 175 -7.87 20.87 13.40
CA GLU A 175 -7.98 21.43 14.74
C GLU A 175 -6.85 20.97 15.68
N ASN A 176 -7.15 20.14 16.68
CA ASN A 176 -6.20 19.67 17.68
C ASN A 176 -5.79 18.20 17.49
N GLU A 177 -6.30 17.53 16.46
CA GLU A 177 -6.02 16.11 16.23
C GLU A 177 -5.19 15.91 14.96
N GLN A 178 -4.15 15.10 15.05
CA GLN A 178 -3.35 14.76 13.88
C GLN A 178 -4.19 13.93 12.89
N ARG A 179 -4.09 14.23 11.59
CA ARG A 179 -4.84 13.52 10.53
C ARG A 179 -4.60 12.01 10.54
N TYR A 180 -3.38 11.56 10.84
CA TYR A 180 -3.12 10.14 11.00
C TYR A 180 -3.89 9.52 12.18
N GLN A 181 -4.03 10.25 13.29
CA GLN A 181 -4.81 9.78 14.44
C GLN A 181 -6.30 9.75 14.11
N GLU A 182 -6.83 10.78 13.43
CA GLU A 182 -8.22 10.79 12.98
C GLU A 182 -8.54 9.60 12.06
N PHE A 183 -7.67 9.33 11.08
CA PHE A 183 -7.81 8.14 10.25
C PHE A 183 -7.82 6.85 11.09
N ASN A 184 -6.94 6.73 12.10
CA ASN A 184 -6.89 5.57 12.98
C ASN A 184 -8.15 5.41 13.84
N ASN A 185 -8.72 6.52 14.31
CA ASN A 185 -9.97 6.54 15.08
C ASN A 185 -11.11 5.97 14.23
N VAL A 186 -11.29 6.46 13.00
CA VAL A 186 -12.31 5.97 12.07
C VAL A 186 -12.06 4.50 11.70
N ARG A 187 -10.82 4.11 11.38
CA ARG A 187 -10.48 2.71 11.07
C ARG A 187 -10.79 1.78 12.24
N SER A 188 -10.48 2.19 13.47
CA SER A 188 -10.77 1.39 14.66
C SER A 188 -12.26 1.19 14.85
N ALA A 189 -13.06 2.25 14.67
CA ALA A 189 -14.50 2.18 14.75
C ALA A 189 -15.10 1.25 13.65
N PHE A 190 -14.60 1.40 12.41
CA PHE A 190 -15.03 0.57 11.28
C PHE A 190 -14.70 -0.91 11.46
N TYR A 191 -13.50 -1.23 11.93
CA TYR A 191 -13.12 -2.61 12.18
C TYR A 191 -13.86 -3.23 13.34
N GLY A 192 -14.15 -2.47 14.40
CA GLY A 192 -14.78 -3.00 15.61
C GLY A 192 -14.11 -4.30 16.04
N ASN A 193 -14.92 -5.35 16.23
CA ASN A 193 -14.45 -6.69 16.61
C ASN A 193 -14.30 -7.65 15.42
N CYS A 194 -14.34 -7.16 14.17
CA CYS A 194 -14.30 -8.02 12.98
C CYS A 194 -13.07 -8.91 12.88
N PHE A 195 -11.94 -8.46 13.43
CA PHE A 195 -10.66 -9.15 13.35
C PHE A 195 -10.26 -9.92 14.63
N ASP A 196 -11.14 -9.96 15.62
CA ASP A 196 -10.86 -10.66 16.89
C ASP A 196 -10.49 -12.12 16.65
N GLY A 197 -9.39 -12.57 17.26
CA GLY A 197 -8.82 -13.90 17.11
C GLY A 197 -8.24 -14.24 15.74
N LYS A 198 -8.29 -13.32 14.75
CA LYS A 198 -7.77 -13.53 13.39
C LYS A 198 -6.54 -12.68 13.06
N GLY A 199 -6.28 -11.65 13.88
CA GLY A 199 -5.29 -10.60 13.62
C GLY A 199 -5.70 -9.66 12.49
N TYR A 200 -5.17 -8.44 12.52
CA TYR A 200 -5.44 -7.40 11.53
C TYR A 200 -4.76 -7.69 10.19
N PRO A 201 -5.15 -7.01 9.09
CA PRO A 201 -4.39 -7.08 7.85
C PRO A 201 -2.98 -6.51 8.03
N ALA A 202 -2.02 -6.96 7.21
CA ALA A 202 -0.81 -6.18 7.00
C ALA A 202 -1.20 -4.86 6.34
N ALA A 203 -0.67 -3.72 6.80
CA ALA A 203 -1.05 -2.43 6.23
C ALA A 203 0.11 -1.42 6.16
N THR A 204 -0.05 -0.46 5.25
CA THR A 204 0.79 0.73 5.12
C THR A 204 -0.10 1.95 5.31
N GLY A 205 0.29 2.87 6.18
CA GLY A 205 -0.32 4.19 6.34
C GLY A 205 0.72 5.24 5.97
N ILE A 206 0.53 5.91 4.84
CA ILE A 206 1.54 6.78 4.24
C ILE A 206 0.92 8.08 3.74
N GLY A 207 1.69 9.16 3.78
CA GLY A 207 1.25 10.48 3.34
C GLY A 207 1.13 10.60 1.82
N MET A 208 0.25 11.48 1.39
CA MET A 208 0.20 12.03 0.04
C MET A 208 -0.11 13.52 0.12
N ASN A 209 0.27 14.28 -0.91
CA ASN A 209 0.13 15.74 -0.88
C ASN A 209 -1.32 16.20 -1.00
N GLN A 210 -2.10 15.53 -1.84
CA GLN A 210 -3.50 15.84 -2.15
C GLN A 210 -4.29 14.56 -2.40
N GLY A 211 -5.63 14.62 -2.32
CA GLY A 211 -6.51 13.53 -2.74
C GLY A 211 -7.34 12.91 -1.60
N GLY A 212 -7.34 13.53 -0.42
CA GLY A 212 -8.13 13.10 0.73
C GLY A 212 -7.65 11.77 1.32
N ILE A 213 -8.48 10.75 1.22
CA ILE A 213 -8.17 9.40 1.68
C ILE A 213 -8.33 8.42 0.52
N ILE A 214 -7.28 7.62 0.25
CA ILE A 214 -7.36 6.48 -0.67
C ILE A 214 -7.08 5.21 0.13
N ILE A 215 -7.96 4.22 0.01
CA ILE A 215 -7.78 2.90 0.61
C ILE A 215 -7.70 1.87 -0.52
N GLU A 216 -6.57 1.18 -0.63
CA GLU A 216 -6.40 0.02 -1.49
C GLU A 216 -6.40 -1.25 -0.64
N PHE A 217 -6.95 -2.35 -1.17
CA PHE A 217 -7.04 -3.57 -0.40
C PHE A 217 -6.92 -4.84 -1.25
N ILE A 218 -6.51 -5.92 -0.59
CA ILE A 218 -6.60 -7.29 -1.06
C ILE A 218 -7.36 -8.07 0.00
N ALA A 219 -8.47 -8.69 -0.40
CA ALA A 219 -9.25 -9.59 0.44
C ALA A 219 -9.36 -10.96 -0.21
N ILE A 220 -9.31 -12.03 0.60
CA ILE A 220 -9.37 -13.40 0.10
C ILE A 220 -10.42 -14.20 0.86
N HIS A 221 -11.26 -14.88 0.11
CA HIS A 221 -12.25 -15.81 0.65
C HIS A 221 -12.09 -17.19 -0.03
N SER A 222 -11.57 -18.15 0.73
CA SER A 222 -11.28 -19.51 0.24
C SER A 222 -11.22 -20.48 1.42
N ALA A 223 -11.74 -21.68 1.23
CA ALA A 223 -11.69 -22.75 2.25
C ALA A 223 -10.26 -23.31 2.45
N ILE A 224 -9.38 -23.15 1.46
CA ILE A 224 -7.99 -23.63 1.51
C ILE A 224 -7.00 -22.53 1.88
N LEU A 225 -7.49 -21.33 2.20
CA LEU A 225 -6.61 -20.22 2.60
C LEU A 225 -5.99 -20.49 3.97
N VAL A 226 -4.66 -20.47 4.03
CA VAL A 226 -3.94 -20.38 5.30
C VAL A 226 -3.35 -18.98 5.42
N THR A 227 -3.68 -18.28 6.49
CA THR A 227 -3.14 -16.94 6.76
C THR A 227 -2.85 -16.79 8.26
N LYS A 228 -1.72 -16.15 8.58
CA LYS A 228 -1.33 -15.85 9.96
C LYS A 228 -0.74 -14.45 10.07
N PRO A 229 -1.09 -13.70 11.11
CA PRO A 229 -0.38 -12.48 11.46
C PRO A 229 1.06 -12.80 11.86
N ILE A 230 1.95 -11.86 11.63
CA ILE A 230 3.36 -11.96 12.00
C ILE A 230 3.74 -10.72 12.79
N ASP A 231 4.12 -10.92 14.04
CA ASP A 231 4.71 -9.89 14.89
C ASP A 231 6.22 -9.80 14.67
N ASN A 232 6.76 -8.61 14.90
CA ASN A 232 8.19 -8.40 14.87
C ASN A 232 8.78 -8.58 16.27
N PRO A 233 9.74 -9.50 16.48
CA PRO A 233 10.28 -9.77 17.81
C PRO A 233 11.03 -8.58 18.45
N ILE A 234 11.38 -7.56 17.66
CA ILE A 234 12.13 -6.38 18.11
C ILE A 234 11.33 -5.08 18.08
N GLN A 235 10.03 -5.16 17.80
CA GLN A 235 9.10 -4.03 17.80
C GLN A 235 7.85 -4.37 18.59
N ILE A 236 7.26 -3.39 19.25
CA ILE A 236 5.92 -3.54 19.84
C ILE A 236 4.90 -3.62 18.69
N ALA A 237 3.89 -4.50 18.83
CA ALA A 237 2.80 -4.57 17.87
C ALA A 237 2.10 -3.21 17.77
N ALA A 238 1.80 -2.76 16.55
CA ALA A 238 1.27 -1.41 16.35
C ALA A 238 -0.05 -1.17 17.09
N HIS A 239 -0.88 -2.19 17.18
CA HIS A 239 -2.16 -2.15 17.90
C HIS A 239 -2.03 -2.21 19.43
N SER A 240 -0.79 -2.29 19.95
CA SER A 240 -0.46 -2.32 21.38
C SER A 240 0.47 -1.17 21.79
N TYR A 241 0.62 -0.14 20.96
CA TYR A 241 1.41 1.04 21.30
C TYR A 241 0.88 1.73 22.56
N SER A 242 1.79 2.32 23.34
CA SER A 242 1.44 3.21 24.44
C SER A 242 0.86 4.54 23.94
N GLU A 243 0.16 5.25 24.82
CA GLU A 243 -0.36 6.59 24.49
C GLU A 243 0.76 7.62 24.27
N ASP A 244 1.96 7.37 24.80
CA ASP A 244 3.10 8.29 24.74
C ASP A 244 3.61 8.53 23.31
N VAL A 245 3.40 7.57 22.40
CA VAL A 245 3.84 7.66 21.00
C VAL A 245 2.72 8.04 20.04
N LEU A 246 1.51 8.25 20.54
CA LEU A 246 0.36 8.71 19.76
C LEU A 246 0.28 10.24 19.81
N VAL A 247 0.23 10.87 18.65
CA VAL A 247 0.21 12.34 18.51
C VAL A 247 -1.22 12.86 18.52
N GLY A 248 -1.44 14.00 19.18
CA GLY A 248 -2.73 14.69 19.30
C GLY A 248 -3.09 15.02 20.76
N GLU A 249 -3.90 16.05 20.96
CA GLU A 249 -4.43 16.44 22.27
C GLU A 249 -5.80 15.78 22.54
N ALA A 250 -5.93 14.50 22.27
CA ALA A 250 -7.22 13.85 22.32
C ALA A 250 -7.95 14.08 23.65
N CYS A 251 -9.09 14.73 23.57
CA CYS A 251 -10.10 14.75 24.65
C CYS A 251 -10.77 13.36 24.83
N VAL A 252 -10.45 12.40 23.97
CA VAL A 252 -11.02 11.05 23.91
C VAL A 252 -9.86 10.06 23.73
N VAL A 253 -10.05 8.83 24.16
CA VAL A 253 -9.06 7.74 24.10
C VAL A 253 -8.40 7.67 22.71
N LYS A 254 -7.09 7.86 22.66
CA LYS A 254 -6.29 7.69 21.43
C LYS A 254 -6.31 6.23 21.02
N THR A 255 -6.78 5.94 19.80
CA THR A 255 -6.79 4.59 19.29
C THR A 255 -5.46 4.23 18.63
N THR A 256 -4.96 3.04 18.96
CA THR A 256 -3.74 2.51 18.34
C THR A 256 -3.97 2.11 16.87
N PRO A 257 -2.94 2.19 16.02
CA PRO A 257 -3.06 1.75 14.62
C PRO A 257 -3.39 0.26 14.51
N LYS A 258 -4.47 -0.09 13.81
CA LYS A 258 -4.98 -1.46 13.68
C LYS A 258 -4.37 -2.15 12.46
N PHE A 259 -3.17 -2.71 12.60
CA PHE A 259 -2.49 -3.51 11.57
C PHE A 259 -1.44 -4.46 12.19
N GLU A 260 -1.10 -5.50 11.46
CA GLU A 260 0.02 -6.41 11.77
C GLU A 260 1.29 -5.96 11.07
N ARG A 261 2.46 -6.25 11.62
CA ARG A 261 3.76 -5.93 11.02
C ARG A 261 3.99 -6.65 9.70
N ALA A 262 3.50 -7.88 9.60
CA ALA A 262 3.43 -8.63 8.36
C ALA A 262 2.30 -9.67 8.42
N ARG A 263 1.98 -10.27 7.27
CA ARG A 263 0.98 -11.33 7.21
C ARG A 263 1.40 -12.43 6.24
N TYR A 264 1.47 -13.65 6.75
CA TYR A 264 1.67 -14.87 5.96
C TYR A 264 0.39 -15.25 5.23
N LEU A 265 0.59 -15.73 4.02
CA LEU A 265 -0.47 -16.22 3.14
C LEU A 265 -0.01 -17.46 2.41
N GLU A 266 -0.84 -18.50 2.42
CA GLU A 266 -0.74 -19.66 1.53
C GLU A 266 -2.06 -19.86 0.80
N LEU A 267 -2.00 -19.89 -0.52
CA LEU A 267 -3.14 -20.16 -1.39
C LEU A 267 -2.68 -20.88 -2.65
N LEU A 268 -3.34 -22.00 -3.02
CA LEU A 268 -3.03 -22.78 -4.22
C LEU A 268 -1.52 -23.15 -4.33
N GLY A 269 -0.91 -23.55 -3.22
CA GLY A 269 0.49 -23.95 -3.14
C GLY A 269 1.51 -22.81 -3.24
N LYS A 270 1.07 -21.56 -3.26
CA LYS A 270 1.94 -20.38 -3.21
C LYS A 270 1.98 -19.79 -1.82
N LYS A 271 3.18 -19.53 -1.32
CA LYS A 271 3.42 -19.00 0.02
C LYS A 271 4.12 -17.64 -0.07
N ILE A 272 3.53 -16.65 0.55
CA ILE A 272 4.07 -15.28 0.57
C ILE A 272 3.90 -14.66 1.95
N ILE A 273 4.70 -13.63 2.21
CA ILE A 273 4.54 -12.75 3.39
C ILE A 273 4.39 -11.33 2.87
N PHE A 274 3.26 -10.70 3.17
CA PHE A 274 3.10 -9.26 2.98
C PHE A 274 3.78 -8.53 4.12
N ILE A 275 4.71 -7.63 3.77
CA ILE A 275 5.39 -6.75 4.71
C ILE A 275 4.66 -5.42 4.74
N SER A 276 4.21 -4.99 5.90
CA SER A 276 3.60 -3.68 6.13
C SER A 276 4.60 -2.54 5.94
N GLY A 277 4.10 -1.32 5.85
CA GLY A 277 4.96 -0.14 5.98
C GLY A 277 5.82 -0.26 7.23
N THR A 278 7.13 -0.32 7.03
CA THR A 278 8.11 -0.54 8.07
C THR A 278 9.10 0.60 8.06
N ALA A 279 9.35 1.18 9.22
CA ALA A 279 10.25 2.30 9.43
C ALA A 279 11.29 2.00 10.51
N SER A 280 12.15 2.98 10.79
CA SER A 280 13.24 2.87 11.77
C SER A 280 12.73 2.98 13.21
N ILE A 281 12.05 1.94 13.70
CA ILE A 281 11.46 1.88 15.04
C ILE A 281 12.02 0.66 15.78
N ARG A 282 12.43 0.85 17.04
CA ARG A 282 12.77 -0.19 18.02
C ARG A 282 11.81 -0.08 19.19
N GLY A 283 11.20 -1.20 19.60
CA GLY A 283 10.06 -1.11 20.50
C GLY A 283 8.96 -0.28 19.83
N GLU A 284 8.73 0.91 20.34
CA GLU A 284 7.80 1.91 19.79
C GLU A 284 8.46 3.27 19.49
N HIS A 285 9.80 3.41 19.67
CA HIS A 285 10.54 4.66 19.50
C HIS A 285 11.32 4.71 18.19
N THR A 286 11.39 5.91 17.58
CA THR A 286 12.21 6.17 16.40
C THR A 286 13.70 6.12 16.75
N VAL A 287 14.50 5.48 15.90
CA VAL A 287 15.95 5.33 16.07
C VAL A 287 16.68 5.85 14.84
N GLY A 288 17.87 6.45 15.03
CA GLY A 288 18.66 7.01 13.92
C GLY A 288 18.09 8.34 13.41
N VAL A 289 17.55 9.17 14.30
CA VAL A 289 16.96 10.47 13.96
C VAL A 289 17.97 11.30 13.18
N ASN A 290 17.52 11.95 12.10
CA ASN A 290 18.32 12.77 11.17
C ASN A 290 19.42 12.03 10.38
N ASP A 291 19.44 10.69 10.41
CA ASP A 291 20.38 9.88 9.62
C ASP A 291 19.62 8.94 8.67
N PRO A 292 19.45 9.31 7.39
CA PRO A 292 18.68 8.51 6.43
C PRO A 292 19.32 7.15 6.11
N ALA A 293 20.66 7.05 6.14
CA ALA A 293 21.34 5.77 5.93
C ALA A 293 21.10 4.82 7.10
N LYS A 294 21.23 5.34 8.35
CA LYS A 294 21.00 4.56 9.56
C LYS A 294 19.53 4.15 9.70
N GLN A 295 18.59 5.05 9.42
CA GLN A 295 17.18 4.70 9.41
C GLN A 295 16.87 3.62 8.38
N THR A 296 17.46 3.70 7.17
CA THR A 296 17.27 2.66 6.15
C THR A 296 17.80 1.32 6.62
N GLU A 297 18.97 1.28 7.26
CA GLU A 297 19.57 0.06 7.81
C GLU A 297 18.65 -0.60 8.84
N ILE A 298 18.21 0.17 9.85
CA ILE A 298 17.32 -0.32 10.90
C ILE A 298 15.98 -0.78 10.33
N THR A 299 15.43 -0.05 9.35
CA THR A 299 14.20 -0.45 8.65
C THR A 299 14.37 -1.81 7.97
N ILE A 300 15.50 -2.03 7.29
CA ILE A 300 15.80 -3.31 6.62
C ILE A 300 16.02 -4.43 7.63
N GLU A 301 16.67 -4.15 8.74
CA GLU A 301 16.80 -5.11 9.85
C GLU A 301 15.42 -5.51 10.39
N ASN A 302 14.52 -4.53 10.62
CA ASN A 302 13.15 -4.79 11.03
C ASN A 302 12.40 -5.68 10.02
N ILE A 303 12.55 -5.40 8.73
CA ILE A 303 11.96 -6.20 7.67
C ILE A 303 12.50 -7.64 7.69
N LYS A 304 13.82 -7.82 7.81
CA LYS A 304 14.45 -9.15 7.83
C LYS A 304 14.01 -9.99 9.03
N GLN A 305 13.73 -9.36 10.17
CA GLN A 305 13.19 -10.07 11.33
C GLN A 305 11.82 -10.71 11.05
N LEU A 306 10.99 -10.11 10.21
CA LEU A 306 9.64 -10.61 9.89
C LEU A 306 9.64 -11.94 9.09
N TYR A 307 10.77 -12.33 8.53
CA TYR A 307 10.97 -13.61 7.86
C TYR A 307 12.27 -14.30 8.27
N SER A 308 12.74 -14.05 9.49
CA SER A 308 13.86 -14.77 10.09
C SER A 308 13.52 -16.24 10.31
N GLU A 309 14.53 -17.09 10.48
CA GLU A 309 14.34 -18.52 10.72
C GLU A 309 13.41 -18.78 11.92
N SER A 310 13.57 -18.01 13.00
CA SER A 310 12.73 -18.12 14.20
C SER A 310 11.26 -17.75 13.96
N VAL A 311 10.96 -16.87 13.02
CA VAL A 311 9.60 -16.51 12.61
C VAL A 311 9.05 -17.56 11.67
N LEU A 312 9.84 -17.98 10.66
CA LEU A 312 9.42 -18.97 9.67
C LEU A 312 9.13 -20.33 10.32
N ALA A 313 9.89 -20.71 11.35
CA ALA A 313 9.66 -21.95 12.11
C ALA A 313 8.26 -22.03 12.78
N LYS A 314 7.60 -20.89 13.00
CA LYS A 314 6.23 -20.82 13.56
C LYS A 314 5.13 -20.86 12.49
N LEU A 315 5.52 -20.84 11.22
CA LEU A 315 4.61 -20.82 10.07
C LEU A 315 4.65 -22.16 9.33
N PRO A 316 3.59 -22.54 8.62
CA PRO A 316 3.56 -23.79 7.87
C PRO A 316 4.34 -23.65 6.54
N THR A 317 5.59 -23.17 6.61
CA THR A 317 6.41 -22.87 5.43
C THR A 317 7.19 -24.07 4.91
N GLY A 318 7.50 -25.06 5.76
CA GLY A 318 8.45 -26.11 5.42
C GLY A 318 9.88 -25.56 5.27
N ASN A 319 10.69 -26.20 4.43
CA ASN A 319 12.10 -25.81 4.19
C ASN A 319 12.25 -24.80 3.03
N LEU A 320 11.34 -23.85 2.90
CA LEU A 320 11.37 -22.85 1.83
C LEU A 320 12.26 -21.67 2.18
N SER A 321 12.98 -21.17 1.19
CA SER A 321 13.85 -19.99 1.32
C SER A 321 13.08 -18.68 1.07
N PRO A 322 13.23 -17.67 1.91
CA PRO A 322 12.59 -16.38 1.71
C PRO A 322 13.35 -15.54 0.69
N LYS A 323 12.62 -14.97 -0.28
CA LYS A 323 13.14 -14.02 -1.27
C LYS A 323 12.29 -12.75 -1.28
N TYR A 324 12.91 -11.60 -1.03
CA TYR A 324 12.22 -10.33 -1.12
C TYR A 324 11.91 -10.01 -2.59
N GLY A 325 10.65 -9.91 -2.95
CA GLY A 325 10.21 -9.94 -4.35
C GLY A 325 10.07 -8.58 -5.01
N HIS A 326 9.58 -7.58 -4.28
CA HIS A 326 9.48 -6.18 -4.73
C HIS A 326 9.36 -5.26 -3.54
N ALA A 327 9.62 -3.96 -3.75
CA ALA A 327 9.48 -2.93 -2.71
C ALA A 327 8.88 -1.63 -3.24
N ARG A 328 8.20 -0.90 -2.36
CA ARG A 328 8.02 0.54 -2.44
C ARG A 328 8.82 1.17 -1.32
N VAL A 329 9.63 2.16 -1.65
CA VAL A 329 10.47 2.92 -0.74
C VAL A 329 9.96 4.35 -0.73
N TYR A 330 9.35 4.73 0.38
CA TYR A 330 8.86 6.08 0.62
C TYR A 330 9.97 6.88 1.28
N ILE A 331 10.26 8.04 0.73
CA ILE A 331 11.35 8.93 1.15
C ILE A 331 10.73 10.25 1.54
N LYS A 332 11.01 10.72 2.74
CA LYS A 332 10.46 11.99 3.20
C LYS A 332 11.03 13.17 2.42
N GLU A 333 12.33 13.23 2.24
CA GLU A 333 12.98 14.33 1.57
C GLU A 333 13.87 13.87 0.41
N LYS A 334 13.70 14.47 -0.75
CA LYS A 334 14.44 14.12 -1.98
C LYS A 334 15.95 14.09 -1.81
N LYS A 335 16.51 14.95 -0.94
CA LYS A 335 17.96 15.01 -0.65
C LYS A 335 18.52 13.69 -0.10
N ASP A 336 17.68 12.91 0.59
CA ASP A 336 18.08 11.67 1.29
C ASP A 336 18.14 10.44 0.35
N TYR A 337 17.62 10.59 -0.87
CA TYR A 337 17.52 9.49 -1.83
C TYR A 337 18.82 8.74 -2.08
N ALA A 338 19.94 9.47 -2.24
CA ALA A 338 21.21 8.84 -2.58
C ALA A 338 21.68 7.87 -1.47
N ALA A 339 21.56 8.30 -0.21
CA ALA A 339 21.92 7.51 0.95
C ALA A 339 20.98 6.30 1.12
N ILE A 340 19.67 6.54 1.07
CA ILE A 340 18.63 5.48 1.19
C ILE A 340 18.81 4.43 0.09
N ARG A 341 18.94 4.86 -1.16
CA ARG A 341 19.12 3.94 -2.30
C ARG A 341 20.39 3.11 -2.19
N LYS A 342 21.51 3.71 -1.76
CA LYS A 342 22.79 3.02 -1.58
C LYS A 342 22.63 1.91 -0.54
N THR A 343 22.07 2.23 0.63
CA THR A 343 21.84 1.27 1.70
C THR A 343 20.84 0.19 1.28
N PHE A 344 19.71 0.55 0.66
CA PHE A 344 18.73 -0.43 0.16
C PHE A 344 19.35 -1.43 -0.81
N LYS A 345 20.11 -0.94 -1.81
CA LYS A 345 20.75 -1.78 -2.81
C LYS A 345 21.81 -2.71 -2.25
N SER A 346 22.55 -2.30 -1.22
CA SER A 346 23.56 -3.16 -0.58
C SER A 346 22.94 -4.39 0.09
N HIS A 347 21.70 -4.30 0.54
CA HIS A 347 20.99 -5.39 1.20
C HIS A 347 20.15 -6.27 0.26
N PHE A 348 19.48 -5.67 -0.72
CA PHE A 348 18.51 -6.36 -1.57
C PHE A 348 18.92 -6.48 -3.05
N GLY A 349 20.04 -5.87 -3.43
CA GLY A 349 20.51 -5.91 -4.82
C GLY A 349 19.55 -5.23 -5.80
N ASN A 350 19.34 -5.88 -6.95
CA ASN A 350 18.46 -5.39 -8.00
C ASN A 350 17.13 -6.17 -7.94
N LEU A 351 16.13 -5.61 -7.29
CA LEU A 351 14.76 -6.10 -7.33
C LEU A 351 13.83 -5.00 -7.89
N PRO A 352 12.63 -5.34 -8.35
CA PRO A 352 11.64 -4.33 -8.75
C PRO A 352 11.34 -3.40 -7.57
N VAL A 353 11.72 -2.12 -7.71
CA VAL A 353 11.55 -1.11 -6.66
C VAL A 353 11.15 0.23 -7.25
N VAL A 354 10.23 0.89 -6.59
CA VAL A 354 9.91 2.31 -6.82
C VAL A 354 10.31 3.13 -5.60
N TYR A 355 10.90 4.30 -5.85
CA TYR A 355 11.21 5.31 -4.85
C TYR A 355 10.30 6.52 -5.07
N ILE A 356 9.60 6.94 -4.02
CA ILE A 356 8.54 7.93 -4.08
C ILE A 356 8.73 8.90 -2.91
N ILE A 357 8.44 10.18 -3.13
CA ILE A 357 8.42 11.17 -2.05
C ILE A 357 7.09 11.10 -1.33
N ALA A 358 7.14 10.93 -0.02
CA ALA A 358 5.94 10.89 0.83
C ALA A 358 6.29 11.19 2.30
N ASP A 359 5.41 11.87 3.00
CA ASP A 359 5.48 11.96 4.45
C ASP A 359 5.15 10.61 5.09
N ILE A 360 5.87 10.32 6.17
CA ILE A 360 5.69 9.12 6.98
C ILE A 360 4.91 9.53 8.24
N CYS A 361 4.28 8.57 8.89
CA CYS A 361 3.36 8.85 10.02
C CYS A 361 3.97 9.55 11.25
N ARG A 362 5.29 9.77 11.29
CA ARG A 362 5.99 10.54 12.32
C ARG A 362 7.00 11.48 11.70
N ASN A 363 7.17 12.64 12.33
CA ASN A 363 8.00 13.72 11.79
C ASN A 363 9.49 13.38 11.67
N ASP A 364 9.99 12.55 12.55
CA ASP A 364 11.39 12.13 12.67
C ASP A 364 11.75 10.89 11.82
N LEU A 365 10.79 10.32 11.12
CA LEU A 365 11.01 9.24 10.18
C LEU A 365 11.34 9.79 8.79
N LEU A 366 12.43 9.31 8.19
CA LEU A 366 12.94 9.76 6.90
C LEU A 366 12.69 8.75 5.77
N VAL A 367 12.42 7.49 6.12
CA VAL A 367 12.19 6.41 5.18
C VAL A 367 11.23 5.38 5.73
N GLU A 368 10.32 4.91 4.87
CA GLU A 368 9.47 3.75 5.11
C GLU A 368 9.57 2.79 3.92
N ILE A 369 9.59 1.50 4.19
CA ILE A 369 9.72 0.46 3.17
C ILE A 369 8.61 -0.57 3.37
N GLU A 370 7.94 -0.91 2.29
CA GLU A 370 7.00 -2.03 2.24
C GLU A 370 7.37 -3.00 1.14
N GLY A 371 6.82 -4.20 1.20
CA GLY A 371 7.04 -5.15 0.13
C GLY A 371 6.40 -6.50 0.34
N LYS A 372 6.97 -7.48 -0.34
CA LYS A 372 6.49 -8.85 -0.29
C LYS A 372 7.66 -9.82 -0.32
N VAL A 373 7.62 -10.83 0.54
CA VAL A 373 8.52 -11.98 0.52
C VAL A 373 7.81 -13.14 -0.15
N ILE A 374 8.51 -13.80 -1.06
CA ILE A 374 8.10 -15.06 -1.71
C ILE A 374 8.86 -16.18 -1.02
N LEU A 375 8.18 -17.27 -0.69
CA LEU A 375 8.79 -18.46 -0.10
C LEU A 375 8.87 -19.53 -1.18
N GLU A 376 10.11 -19.88 -1.58
CA GLU A 376 10.43 -20.80 -2.68
C GLU A 376 11.25 -22.01 -2.20
#